data_be65a402646b526680978ac3ec28671c
#
_entry.id   be65a402646b526680978ac3ec28671c
#
_cell.length_a   1.000
_cell.length_b   1.000
_cell.length_c   1.000
_cell.angle_alpha   90.00
_cell.angle_beta   90.00
_cell.angle_gamma   90.00
#
_symmetry.space_group_name_H-M   'P 1'
#
loop_
_entity.id
_entity.type
_entity.pdbx_description
1 polymer ?
#
loop_
_entity_poly.entity_id
_entity_poly.type
_entity_poly.pdbx_seq_one_letter_code
_entity_poly.pdbx_strand_id
1 'polypeptide(L)'
;MPEAARITSAVAGVSISEAATGMEHSMTATIGLVLDCADPARLATFWSEAIGYTTAGDAGNYVLLVPTESGPPKLLLQAVTEAKATKNRMHLDIETPDVDTEVIRLESLGAHRLETDARSEHGSRWVIMADPEGNEFCVCNAGYT
;
A
#
# COMPACT_ATOMS: atom_id res chain seq x y z
N MET A 1 5.70 3.88 20.02
CA MET A 1 4.24 3.78 19.83
C MET A 1 3.50 5.11 19.94
N PRO A 2 3.64 5.90 20.99
CA PRO A 2 2.89 7.16 21.07
C PRO A 2 3.24 8.18 19.98
N GLU A 3 4.43 8.12 19.44
CA GLU A 3 4.86 9.06 18.40
C GLU A 3 4.22 8.78 17.04
N ALA A 4 4.11 7.52 16.66
CA ALA A 4 3.45 7.14 15.41
C ALA A 4 1.99 7.59 15.41
N ALA A 5 1.30 7.41 16.52
CA ALA A 5 -0.06 7.84 16.67
C ALA A 5 -0.23 9.36 16.53
N ARG A 6 0.72 10.13 17.08
CA ARG A 6 0.71 11.59 16.95
C ARG A 6 0.92 12.06 15.53
N ILE A 7 1.87 11.46 14.84
CA ILE A 7 2.19 11.85 13.47
C ILE A 7 1.06 11.44 12.53
N THR A 8 0.50 10.26 12.72
CA THR A 8 -0.66 9.81 11.96
C THR A 8 -1.83 10.76 12.13
N SER A 9 -2.06 11.23 13.35
CA SER A 9 -3.11 12.19 13.64
C SER A 9 -2.83 13.56 13.00
N ALA A 10 -1.59 14.02 13.05
CA ALA A 10 -1.21 15.30 12.46
C ALA A 10 -1.30 15.29 10.94
N VAL A 11 -0.86 14.22 10.32
CA VAL A 11 -0.90 14.09 8.86
C VAL A 11 -2.34 13.83 8.38
N ALA A 12 -3.10 13.06 9.12
CA ALA A 12 -4.51 12.83 8.82
C ALA A 12 -5.35 14.10 8.98
N GLY A 13 -4.98 14.97 9.89
CA GLY A 13 -5.68 16.22 10.14
C GLY A 13 -5.76 17.17 8.95
N VAL A 14 -4.80 17.07 8.03
CA VAL A 14 -4.77 17.91 6.82
C VAL A 14 -5.82 17.46 5.79
N SER A 15 -6.22 16.22 5.78
CA SER A 15 -7.17 15.67 4.80
C SER A 15 -8.59 15.52 5.31
N ILE A 16 -8.83 15.70 6.60
CA ILE A 16 -10.10 15.39 7.24
C ILE A 16 -11.19 16.45 6.99
N SER A 17 -10.82 17.70 6.77
CA SER A 17 -11.79 18.79 6.66
C SER A 17 -12.74 18.66 5.46
N GLU A 18 -12.28 18.09 4.36
CA GLU A 18 -13.13 17.91 3.18
C GLU A 18 -13.93 16.60 3.20
N ALA A 19 -13.37 15.56 3.82
CA ALA A 19 -14.06 14.28 3.92
C ALA A 19 -15.20 14.30 4.97
N ALA A 20 -15.12 15.17 5.95
CA ALA A 20 -16.07 15.22 7.05
C ALA A 20 -17.46 15.76 6.65
N THR A 21 -17.53 16.58 5.59
CA THR A 21 -18.76 17.26 5.22
C THR A 21 -19.86 16.37 4.63
N GLY A 22 -19.50 15.16 4.16
CA GLY A 22 -20.49 14.23 3.59
C GLY A 22 -20.72 12.97 4.41
N MET A 23 -20.09 12.85 5.57
CA MET A 23 -19.99 11.58 6.29
C MET A 23 -20.50 11.65 7.72
N GLU A 24 -21.58 12.38 7.95
CA GLU A 24 -22.18 12.54 9.28
C GLU A 24 -22.60 11.21 9.92
N HIS A 25 -22.87 10.19 9.13
CA HIS A 25 -23.20 8.85 9.58
C HIS A 25 -21.99 7.95 9.81
N SER A 26 -20.78 8.48 9.58
CA SER A 26 -19.55 7.71 9.69
C SER A 26 -19.10 7.55 11.14
N MET A 27 -19.92 6.87 11.92
CA MET A 27 -19.51 6.32 13.22
C MET A 27 -18.78 5.00 13.06
N THR A 28 -18.72 4.46 11.84
CA THR A 28 -18.00 3.24 11.51
C THR A 28 -16.50 3.48 11.43
N ALA A 29 -15.74 2.61 12.04
CA ALA A 29 -14.29 2.64 11.93
C ALA A 29 -13.86 2.36 10.49
N THR A 30 -12.75 2.92 10.07
CA THR A 30 -12.12 2.62 8.79
C THR A 30 -10.76 1.98 9.03
N ILE A 31 -10.21 1.34 7.99
CA ILE A 31 -8.91 0.69 8.05
C ILE A 31 -7.86 1.61 7.44
N GLY A 32 -6.78 1.82 8.19
CA GLY A 32 -5.53 2.37 7.67
C GLY A 32 -4.50 1.26 7.58
N LEU A 33 -3.68 1.30 6.55
CA LEU A 33 -2.58 0.34 6.36
C LEU A 33 -1.28 1.03 6.75
N VAL A 34 -0.43 0.32 7.47
CA VAL A 34 0.92 0.78 7.81
C VAL A 34 1.92 -0.24 7.29
N LEU A 35 2.87 0.23 6.51
CA LEU A 35 3.95 -0.59 5.97
C LEU A 35 5.28 -0.09 6.53
N ASP A 36 5.96 -0.95 7.27
CA ASP A 36 7.28 -0.67 7.79
C ASP A 36 8.32 -0.77 6.68
N CYS A 37 9.29 0.13 6.70
CA CYS A 37 10.31 0.20 5.65
C CYS A 37 11.57 0.87 6.18
N ALA A 38 12.65 0.78 5.42
CA ALA A 38 13.89 1.48 5.74
C ALA A 38 13.87 2.92 5.22
N ASP A 39 13.33 3.14 4.02
CA ASP A 39 13.33 4.44 3.34
C ASP A 39 11.91 4.78 2.85
N PRO A 40 11.11 5.47 3.68
CA PRO A 40 9.74 5.81 3.31
C PRO A 40 9.63 6.66 2.03
N ALA A 41 10.54 7.58 1.80
CA ALA A 41 10.49 8.45 0.61
C ALA A 41 10.68 7.66 -0.67
N ARG A 42 11.64 6.76 -0.68
CA ARG A 42 11.90 5.88 -1.82
C ARG A 42 10.74 4.90 -2.06
N LEU A 43 10.24 4.31 -0.99
CA LEU A 43 9.14 3.36 -1.07
C LEU A 43 7.83 4.05 -1.48
N ALA A 44 7.63 5.30 -1.06
CA ALA A 44 6.49 6.11 -1.48
C ALA A 44 6.48 6.34 -3.01
N THR A 45 7.63 6.55 -3.62
CA THR A 45 7.75 6.67 -5.08
C THR A 45 7.24 5.41 -5.76
N PHE A 46 7.64 4.24 -5.28
CA PHE A 46 7.15 2.98 -5.82
C PHE A 46 5.64 2.82 -5.63
N TRP A 47 5.16 2.91 -4.39
CA TRP A 47 3.76 2.61 -4.10
C TRP A 47 2.78 3.64 -4.69
N SER A 48 3.15 4.92 -4.75
CA SER A 48 2.30 5.92 -5.38
C SER A 48 2.08 5.61 -6.86
N GLU A 49 3.12 5.18 -7.56
CA GLU A 49 3.01 4.77 -8.96
C GLU A 49 2.30 3.42 -9.11
N ALA A 50 2.59 2.47 -8.23
CA ALA A 50 2.05 1.13 -8.31
C ALA A 50 0.52 1.10 -8.17
N ILE A 51 -0.02 1.86 -7.24
CA ILE A 51 -1.45 1.84 -6.92
C ILE A 51 -2.18 3.15 -7.25
N GLY A 52 -1.50 4.11 -7.87
CA GLY A 52 -2.11 5.38 -8.25
C GLY A 52 -2.46 6.28 -7.07
N TYR A 53 -1.69 6.21 -5.99
CA TYR A 53 -1.88 7.06 -4.82
C TYR A 53 -1.06 8.34 -4.93
N THR A 54 -1.43 9.33 -4.15
CA THR A 54 -0.70 10.59 -4.03
C THR A 54 -0.18 10.78 -2.62
N THR A 55 0.94 11.49 -2.49
CA THR A 55 1.50 11.81 -1.17
C THR A 55 0.66 12.91 -0.52
N ALA A 56 0.12 12.62 0.65
CA ALA A 56 -0.69 13.56 1.42
C ALA A 56 0.11 14.26 2.51
N GLY A 57 1.26 13.70 2.92
CA GLY A 57 2.09 14.31 3.95
C GLY A 57 3.38 13.57 4.15
N ASP A 58 4.36 14.30 4.68
CA ASP A 58 5.69 13.81 5.03
C ASP A 58 6.04 14.40 6.40
N ALA A 59 6.33 13.55 7.35
CA ALA A 59 6.66 13.98 8.71
C ALA A 59 7.84 13.14 9.22
N GLY A 60 9.05 13.49 8.78
CA GLY A 60 10.28 12.83 9.21
C GLY A 60 10.33 11.36 8.80
N ASN A 61 10.02 10.49 9.74
CA ASN A 61 10.09 9.03 9.52
C ASN A 61 8.82 8.44 8.87
N TYR A 62 7.91 9.29 8.38
CA TYR A 62 6.61 8.84 7.86
C TYR A 62 6.30 9.51 6.54
N VAL A 63 5.73 8.76 5.61
CA VAL A 63 5.12 9.31 4.39
C VAL A 63 3.72 8.72 4.28
N LEU A 64 2.72 9.58 4.16
CA LEU A 64 1.32 9.15 3.99
C LEU A 64 0.92 9.22 2.52
N LEU A 65 0.45 8.10 2.01
CA LEU A 65 -0.15 7.99 0.69
C LEU A 65 -1.66 7.85 0.82
N VAL A 66 -2.37 8.52 -0.06
CA VAL A 66 -3.84 8.48 -0.10
C VAL A 66 -4.31 8.23 -1.53
N PRO A 67 -5.49 7.61 -1.71
CA PRO A 67 -6.07 7.46 -3.04
C PRO A 67 -6.24 8.82 -3.72
N THR A 68 -6.08 8.85 -5.03
CA THR A 68 -6.29 10.06 -5.83
C THR A 68 -7.71 10.58 -5.66
N GLU A 69 -8.68 9.68 -5.61
CA GLU A 69 -10.04 9.99 -5.20
C GLU A 69 -10.16 9.75 -3.69
N SER A 70 -10.87 10.63 -2.99
CA SER A 70 -10.96 10.56 -1.54
C SER A 70 -11.50 9.22 -1.04
N GLY A 71 -11.03 8.78 0.10
CA GLY A 71 -11.53 7.60 0.77
C GLY A 71 -10.41 6.68 1.28
N PRO A 72 -10.78 5.67 2.04
CA PRO A 72 -9.85 4.64 2.49
C PRO A 72 -9.55 3.63 1.36
N PRO A 73 -8.50 2.82 1.53
CA PRO A 73 -7.56 2.86 2.64
C PRO A 73 -6.41 3.83 2.40
N LYS A 74 -5.91 4.45 3.46
CA LYS A 74 -4.65 5.18 3.44
C LYS A 74 -3.50 4.19 3.60
N LEU A 75 -2.34 4.52 3.06
CA LEU A 75 -1.12 3.75 3.25
C LEU A 75 -0.06 4.63 3.87
N LEU A 76 0.29 4.35 5.13
CA LEU A 76 1.34 5.05 5.83
C LEU A 76 2.63 4.23 5.72
N LEU A 77 3.69 4.85 5.23
CA LEU A 77 5.02 4.27 5.18
C LEU A 77 5.80 4.77 6.40
N GLN A 78 6.28 3.85 7.21
CA GLN A 78 6.93 4.15 8.48
C GLN A 78 8.36 3.62 8.50
N ALA A 79 9.33 4.50 8.71
CA ALA A 79 10.72 4.08 8.86
C ALA A 79 10.91 3.29 10.15
N VAL A 80 11.52 2.12 10.03
CA VAL A 80 11.89 1.27 11.16
C VAL A 80 13.35 0.85 11.01
N THR A 81 13.95 0.43 12.11
CA THR A 81 15.35 -0.03 12.11
C THR A 81 15.46 -1.54 11.85
N GLU A 82 14.39 -2.29 12.08
CA GLU A 82 14.36 -3.73 11.86
C GLU A 82 14.30 -4.05 10.37
N ALA A 83 15.21 -4.90 9.90
CA ALA A 83 15.19 -5.37 8.52
C ALA A 83 14.06 -6.36 8.29
N LYS A 84 13.58 -6.40 7.05
CA LYS A 84 12.63 -7.43 6.59
C LYS A 84 13.32 -8.80 6.67
N ALA A 85 12.82 -9.69 7.51
CA ALA A 85 13.46 -10.98 7.79
C ALA A 85 12.62 -12.19 7.42
N THR A 86 11.30 -12.10 7.59
CA THR A 86 10.38 -13.21 7.36
C THR A 86 9.25 -12.80 6.42
N LYS A 87 8.55 -13.80 5.89
CA LYS A 87 7.38 -13.55 5.03
C LYS A 87 6.30 -12.79 5.80
N ASN A 88 5.69 -11.80 5.16
CA ASN A 88 4.55 -11.09 5.72
C ASN A 88 3.35 -12.02 5.84
N ARG A 89 2.65 -11.96 6.95
CA ARG A 89 1.40 -12.70 7.12
C ARG A 89 0.22 -11.96 6.51
N MET A 90 0.30 -10.63 6.46
CA MET A 90 -0.61 -9.80 5.68
C MET A 90 0.10 -9.26 4.45
N HIS A 91 -0.58 -9.22 3.34
CA HIS A 91 -0.05 -8.64 2.09
C HIS A 91 -1.16 -7.90 1.35
N LEU A 92 -0.76 -7.04 0.44
CA LEU A 92 -1.67 -6.33 -0.44
C LEU A 92 -1.88 -7.18 -1.70
N ASP A 93 -3.09 -7.11 -2.25
CA ASP A 93 -3.39 -7.65 -3.56
C ASP A 93 -3.65 -6.49 -4.52
N ILE A 94 -2.90 -6.43 -5.60
CA ILE A 94 -3.19 -5.53 -6.71
C ILE A 94 -4.09 -6.29 -7.67
N GLU A 95 -5.34 -5.88 -7.73
CA GLU A 95 -6.31 -6.50 -8.62
C GLU A 95 -6.27 -5.83 -9.99
N THR A 96 -6.22 -6.64 -11.04
CA THR A 96 -6.07 -6.15 -12.41
C THR A 96 -6.75 -7.09 -13.40
N PRO A 97 -7.30 -6.57 -14.50
CA PRO A 97 -7.82 -7.43 -15.57
C PRO A 97 -6.73 -8.15 -16.37
N ASP A 98 -5.47 -7.70 -16.30
CA ASP A 98 -4.35 -8.30 -17.05
C ASP A 98 -3.13 -8.43 -16.13
N VAL A 99 -3.01 -9.59 -15.50
CA VAL A 99 -1.95 -9.89 -14.54
C VAL A 99 -0.56 -9.78 -15.18
N ASP A 100 -0.38 -10.34 -16.37
CA ASP A 100 0.95 -10.37 -17.00
C ASP A 100 1.46 -8.97 -17.36
N THR A 101 0.60 -8.13 -17.92
CA THR A 101 0.95 -6.75 -18.26
C THR A 101 1.25 -5.94 -16.99
N GLU A 102 0.45 -6.13 -15.94
CA GLU A 102 0.64 -5.42 -14.68
C GLU A 102 1.96 -5.82 -14.01
N VAL A 103 2.28 -7.10 -14.01
CA VAL A 103 3.56 -7.59 -13.45
C VAL A 103 4.75 -6.94 -14.15
N ILE A 104 4.72 -6.87 -15.49
CA ILE A 104 5.80 -6.22 -16.26
C ILE A 104 5.90 -4.74 -15.88
N ARG A 105 4.77 -4.04 -15.75
CA ARG A 105 4.76 -2.63 -15.33
C ARG A 105 5.40 -2.46 -13.96
N LEU A 106 5.01 -3.28 -12.98
CA LEU A 106 5.54 -3.20 -11.62
C LEU A 106 7.03 -3.55 -11.56
N GLU A 107 7.48 -4.50 -12.38
CA GLU A 107 8.91 -4.78 -12.50
C GLU A 107 9.69 -3.56 -12.99
N SER A 108 9.13 -2.80 -13.92
CA SER A 108 9.75 -1.56 -14.39
C SER A 108 9.84 -0.48 -13.30
N LEU A 109 8.99 -0.56 -12.29
CA LEU A 109 9.01 0.36 -11.13
C LEU A 109 9.95 -0.11 -10.01
N GLY A 110 10.50 -1.31 -10.11
CA GLY A 110 11.44 -1.83 -9.13
C GLY A 110 10.97 -3.02 -8.31
N ALA A 111 9.78 -3.53 -8.57
CA ALA A 111 9.32 -4.77 -7.96
C ALA A 111 9.98 -5.99 -8.62
N HIS A 112 9.96 -7.13 -7.96
CA HIS A 112 10.45 -8.36 -8.53
C HIS A 112 9.58 -9.54 -8.15
N ARG A 113 9.51 -10.52 -9.06
CA ARG A 113 8.79 -11.76 -8.81
C ARG A 113 9.54 -12.57 -7.76
N LEU A 114 8.80 -13.15 -6.82
CA LEU A 114 9.34 -14.11 -5.87
C LEU A 114 9.24 -15.54 -6.41
N GLU A 115 8.32 -15.79 -7.33
CA GLU A 115 8.15 -17.08 -8.01
C GLU A 115 8.10 -16.85 -9.52
N THR A 116 8.68 -17.75 -10.28
CA THR A 116 8.72 -17.65 -11.74
C THR A 116 7.34 -17.79 -12.36
N ASP A 117 6.53 -18.72 -11.84
CA ASP A 117 5.23 -19.05 -12.40
C ASP A 117 4.09 -18.45 -11.58
N ALA A 118 3.03 -18.04 -12.27
CA ALA A 118 1.79 -17.65 -11.62
C ALA A 118 1.13 -18.87 -10.97
N ARG A 119 0.47 -18.63 -9.87
CA ARG A 119 -0.39 -19.61 -9.21
C ARG A 119 -1.82 -19.48 -9.70
N SER A 120 -2.53 -20.59 -9.71
CA SER A 120 -3.95 -20.61 -10.11
C SER A 120 -4.73 -21.56 -9.22
N GLU A 121 -5.88 -21.10 -8.74
CA GLU A 121 -6.78 -21.92 -7.93
C GLU A 121 -8.19 -21.34 -8.02
N HIS A 122 -9.17 -22.19 -8.21
CA HIS A 122 -10.59 -21.80 -8.24
C HIS A 122 -10.91 -20.63 -9.19
N GLY A 123 -10.26 -20.58 -10.36
CA GLY A 123 -10.46 -19.51 -11.32
C GLY A 123 -9.69 -18.21 -11.02
N SER A 124 -9.02 -18.18 -9.91
CA SER A 124 -8.13 -17.05 -9.55
C SER A 124 -6.70 -17.35 -10.01
N ARG A 125 -6.03 -16.32 -10.52
CA ARG A 125 -4.64 -16.42 -10.94
C ARG A 125 -3.88 -15.26 -10.31
N TRP A 126 -2.72 -15.54 -9.71
CA TRP A 126 -1.92 -14.49 -9.09
C TRP A 126 -0.42 -14.76 -9.22
N VAL A 127 0.34 -13.68 -9.16
CA VAL A 127 1.80 -13.69 -9.13
C VAL A 127 2.24 -13.06 -7.81
N ILE A 128 3.13 -13.74 -7.10
CA ILE A 128 3.70 -13.23 -5.85
C ILE A 128 4.92 -12.38 -6.20
N MET A 129 4.92 -11.13 -5.74
CA MET A 129 5.98 -10.16 -5.98
C MET A 129 6.49 -9.59 -4.67
N ALA A 130 7.62 -8.91 -4.75
CA ALA A 130 8.14 -8.10 -3.66
C ALA A 130 8.33 -6.66 -4.14
N ASP A 131 8.08 -5.70 -3.25
CA ASP A 131 8.40 -4.32 -3.50
C ASP A 131 9.92 -4.07 -3.41
N PRO A 132 10.42 -2.87 -3.69
CA PRO A 132 11.86 -2.61 -3.64
C PRO A 132 12.54 -2.89 -2.31
N GLU A 133 11.79 -3.01 -1.23
CA GLU A 133 12.32 -3.35 0.09
C GLU A 133 12.04 -4.81 0.51
N GLY A 134 11.50 -5.62 -0.40
CA GLY A 134 11.25 -7.04 -0.13
C GLY A 134 9.90 -7.33 0.51
N ASN A 135 9.00 -6.37 0.60
CA ASN A 135 7.67 -6.62 1.13
C ASN A 135 6.82 -7.37 0.10
N GLU A 136 6.27 -8.50 0.50
CA GLU A 136 5.48 -9.34 -0.40
C GLU A 136 4.12 -8.73 -0.68
N PHE A 137 3.71 -8.81 -1.93
CA PHE A 137 2.36 -8.50 -2.38
C PHE A 137 1.99 -9.40 -3.55
N CYS A 138 0.72 -9.44 -3.90
CA CYS A 138 0.25 -10.24 -5.02
C CYS A 138 -0.32 -9.36 -6.12
N VAL A 139 -0.19 -9.81 -7.35
CA VAL A 139 -0.91 -9.27 -8.50
C VAL A 139 -1.87 -10.35 -8.97
N CYS A 140 -3.16 -10.06 -8.97
CA CYS A 140 -4.18 -11.07 -9.24
C CYS A 140 -5.28 -10.53 -10.16
N ASN A 141 -5.98 -11.46 -10.82
CA ASN A 141 -7.16 -11.07 -11.57
C ASN A 141 -8.28 -10.69 -10.60
N ALA A 142 -8.98 -9.60 -10.91
CA ALA A 142 -10.14 -9.18 -10.14
C ALA A 142 -11.22 -10.26 -10.24
N GLY A 143 -11.84 -10.61 -9.12
CA GLY A 143 -12.92 -11.57 -9.13
C GLY A 143 -12.85 -12.68 -8.10
N TYR A 144 -12.40 -12.36 -6.89
CA TYR A 144 -12.76 -13.20 -5.75
C TYR A 144 -14.26 -13.00 -5.48
N THR A 145 -15.06 -13.74 -6.14
CA THR A 145 -16.47 -13.86 -5.79
C THR A 145 -16.75 -15.28 -5.39
#